data_0b9cd7a2b084751a125e710c2a25cc11
#
_entry.id   0b9cd7a2b084751a125e710c2a25cc11
#
_cell.length_a   1.000
_cell.length_b   1.000
_cell.length_c   1.000
_cell.angle_alpha   90.00
_cell.angle_beta   90.00
_cell.angle_gamma   90.00
#
_symmetry.space_group_name_H-M   'P 1'
#
loop_
_entity.id
_entity.type
_entity.pdbx_description
1 polymer ?
#
loop_
_entity_poly.entity_id
_entity_poly.type
_entity_poly.pdbx_seq_one_letter_code
_entity_poly.pdbx_strand_id
1 'polypeptide(L)'
;INRENLAKSLVASRSIKKGTVLKADDIMVRSPGQGLSPQYFEELVGKVLTHDIKEEDYFFKSDLGTSRIEPRNYTFSRQWGIPVRYHDFNAYNSKINPDLYEFHLSYSDMELDISKYLNDKYKNEFVVHAPELFEGSMLLDLATPDNNYRNKSIEYMQKVIDITRELKDYFPKTKKPMIVSNIGGFSMDSNFSSDEVQQGYEIFENSLEELD
;
A
#
# COMPACT_ATOMS: atom_id res chain seq x y z
N ILE A 1 -15.24 -8.30 16.07
CA ILE A 1 -15.60 -9.65 16.55
C ILE A 1 -14.74 -10.65 15.80
N ASN A 2 -14.01 -11.43 16.55
CA ASN A 2 -12.87 -12.25 16.21
C ASN A 2 -13.20 -13.49 15.35
N ARG A 3 -13.84 -13.31 14.19
CA ARG A 3 -14.19 -14.40 13.29
C ARG A 3 -12.93 -15.09 12.74
N GLU A 4 -11.90 -14.32 12.46
CA GLU A 4 -10.63 -14.81 11.90
C GLU A 4 -9.87 -15.75 12.85
N ASN A 5 -9.95 -15.51 14.17
CA ASN A 5 -9.21 -16.32 15.15
C ASN A 5 -10.02 -17.52 15.67
N LEU A 6 -11.35 -17.44 15.69
CA LEU A 6 -12.22 -18.47 16.27
C LEU A 6 -12.87 -19.40 15.24
N ALA A 7 -12.93 -18.99 13.97
CA ALA A 7 -13.47 -19.81 12.90
C ALA A 7 -12.46 -20.90 12.47
N LYS A 8 -12.94 -21.77 11.58
CA LYS A 8 -12.13 -22.84 10.98
C LYS A 8 -11.99 -22.60 9.48
N SER A 9 -10.92 -23.13 8.92
CA SER A 9 -10.61 -23.09 7.48
C SER A 9 -10.38 -24.49 6.92
N LEU A 10 -10.56 -24.63 5.62
CA LEU A 10 -10.05 -25.77 4.86
C LEU A 10 -8.56 -25.58 4.59
N VAL A 11 -7.77 -26.60 4.87
CA VAL A 11 -6.32 -26.64 4.63
C VAL A 11 -5.93 -27.96 3.94
N ALA A 12 -4.79 -27.95 3.26
CA ALA A 12 -4.25 -29.13 2.62
C ALA A 12 -3.76 -30.14 3.67
N SER A 13 -4.16 -31.41 3.55
CA SER A 13 -3.72 -32.48 4.44
C SER A 13 -2.30 -32.95 4.15
N ARG A 14 -1.77 -32.63 2.99
CA ARG A 14 -0.43 -32.94 2.50
C ARG A 14 -0.02 -31.92 1.43
N SER A 15 1.25 -31.91 1.05
CA SER A 15 1.70 -31.14 -0.11
C SER A 15 1.13 -31.70 -1.41
N ILE A 16 0.52 -30.84 -2.24
CA ILE A 16 -0.21 -31.21 -3.46
C ILE A 16 0.31 -30.36 -4.61
N LYS A 17 0.55 -31.00 -5.76
CA LYS A 17 1.04 -30.31 -6.95
C LYS A 17 -0.09 -29.73 -7.79
N LYS A 18 0.22 -28.62 -8.46
CA LYS A 18 -0.59 -28.04 -9.51
C LYS A 18 -1.06 -29.11 -10.51
N GLY A 19 -2.31 -29.04 -10.93
CA GLY A 19 -2.93 -29.98 -11.87
C GLY A 19 -3.54 -31.22 -11.21
N THR A 20 -3.37 -31.41 -9.89
CA THR A 20 -3.99 -32.51 -9.15
C THR A 20 -5.49 -32.23 -8.97
N VAL A 21 -6.32 -33.23 -9.19
CA VAL A 21 -7.74 -33.21 -8.83
C VAL A 21 -7.86 -33.49 -7.33
N LEU A 22 -8.42 -32.54 -6.59
CA LEU A 22 -8.56 -32.63 -5.14
C LEU A 22 -9.56 -33.73 -4.75
N LYS A 23 -9.17 -34.56 -3.81
CA LYS A 23 -10.00 -35.58 -3.17
C LYS A 23 -10.37 -35.17 -1.75
N ALA A 24 -11.36 -35.79 -1.17
CA ALA A 24 -11.77 -35.49 0.21
C ALA A 24 -10.61 -35.64 1.22
N ASP A 25 -9.77 -36.66 1.04
CA ASP A 25 -8.62 -36.94 1.91
C ASP A 25 -7.48 -35.90 1.75
N ASP A 26 -7.50 -35.07 0.71
CA ASP A 26 -6.55 -34.00 0.48
C ASP A 26 -6.87 -32.74 1.30
N ILE A 27 -8.05 -32.73 1.95
CA ILE A 27 -8.60 -31.54 2.60
C ILE A 27 -8.90 -31.86 4.07
N MET A 28 -8.45 -31.02 4.97
CA MET A 28 -8.78 -31.08 6.38
C MET A 28 -9.23 -29.74 6.93
N VAL A 29 -9.82 -29.74 8.13
CA VAL A 29 -10.35 -28.57 8.80
C VAL A 29 -9.43 -28.18 9.95
N ARG A 30 -8.94 -26.93 9.98
CA ARG A 30 -8.09 -26.38 11.03
C ARG A 30 -8.57 -24.98 11.46
N SER A 31 -8.22 -24.58 12.66
CA SER A 31 -8.24 -23.19 13.10
C SER A 31 -6.88 -22.53 12.78
N PRO A 32 -6.83 -21.23 12.55
CA PRO A 32 -7.90 -20.23 12.56
C PRO A 32 -8.66 -20.10 11.22
N GLY A 33 -9.67 -19.23 11.19
CA GLY A 33 -10.56 -18.98 10.05
C GLY A 33 -9.98 -18.01 9.00
N GLN A 34 -8.73 -18.17 8.61
CA GLN A 34 -8.03 -17.29 7.66
C GLN A 34 -8.17 -17.74 6.20
N GLY A 35 -8.60 -18.95 5.97
CA GLY A 35 -8.81 -19.51 4.63
C GLY A 35 -10.27 -19.73 4.28
N LEU A 36 -10.50 -20.62 3.34
CA LEU A 36 -11.83 -21.01 2.88
C LEU A 36 -12.61 -21.68 4.03
N SER A 37 -13.84 -21.23 4.24
CA SER A 37 -14.73 -21.80 5.29
C SER A 37 -15.05 -23.26 5.02
N PRO A 38 -15.18 -24.12 6.06
CA PRO A 38 -15.54 -25.53 5.92
C PRO A 38 -16.83 -25.81 5.16
N GLN A 39 -17.76 -24.87 5.08
CA GLN A 39 -19.00 -24.99 4.30
C GLN A 39 -18.78 -25.22 2.80
N TYR A 40 -17.58 -24.88 2.29
CA TYR A 40 -17.21 -25.05 0.88
C TYR A 40 -16.48 -26.36 0.60
N PHE A 41 -16.44 -27.30 1.56
CA PHE A 41 -15.71 -28.57 1.43
C PHE A 41 -16.15 -29.34 0.18
N GLU A 42 -17.44 -29.55 0.01
CA GLU A 42 -17.99 -30.31 -1.13
C GLU A 42 -17.74 -29.61 -2.48
N GLU A 43 -17.70 -28.28 -2.48
CA GLU A 43 -17.40 -27.52 -3.70
C GLU A 43 -15.93 -27.60 -4.09
N LEU A 44 -15.03 -27.80 -3.11
CA LEU A 44 -13.58 -27.91 -3.32
C LEU A 44 -13.17 -29.30 -3.80
N VAL A 45 -13.86 -30.34 -3.36
CA VAL A 45 -13.62 -31.71 -3.82
C VAL A 45 -13.89 -31.81 -5.33
N GLY A 46 -12.98 -32.44 -6.06
CA GLY A 46 -13.06 -32.57 -7.52
C GLY A 46 -12.51 -31.38 -8.31
N LYS A 47 -12.14 -30.28 -7.66
CA LYS A 47 -11.45 -29.16 -8.33
C LYS A 47 -10.04 -29.53 -8.74
N VAL A 48 -9.58 -28.96 -9.83
CA VAL A 48 -8.19 -29.08 -10.29
C VAL A 48 -7.38 -27.96 -9.67
N LEU A 49 -6.36 -28.30 -8.92
CA LEU A 49 -5.50 -27.31 -8.27
C LEU A 49 -4.71 -26.49 -9.29
N THR A 50 -4.77 -25.16 -9.21
CA THR A 50 -4.16 -24.26 -10.18
C THR A 50 -2.73 -23.83 -9.82
N HIS A 51 -2.27 -24.14 -8.60
CA HIS A 51 -0.94 -23.87 -8.06
C HIS A 51 -0.48 -25.01 -7.16
N ASP A 52 0.80 -25.03 -6.78
CA ASP A 52 1.30 -25.93 -5.75
C ASP A 52 0.81 -25.44 -4.38
N ILE A 53 0.40 -26.35 -3.51
CA ILE A 53 0.03 -26.09 -2.12
C ILE A 53 0.84 -27.00 -1.20
N LYS A 54 1.28 -26.49 -0.06
CA LYS A 54 1.98 -27.26 0.95
C LYS A 54 1.01 -27.83 1.96
N GLU A 55 1.46 -28.85 2.70
CA GLU A 55 0.73 -29.34 3.85
C GLU A 55 0.42 -28.22 4.84
N GLU A 56 -0.80 -28.19 5.36
CA GLU A 56 -1.37 -27.18 6.25
C GLU A 56 -1.59 -25.78 5.64
N ASP A 57 -1.23 -25.54 4.38
CA ASP A 57 -1.59 -24.29 3.69
C ASP A 57 -3.12 -24.19 3.50
N TYR A 58 -3.63 -22.98 3.57
CA TYR A 58 -5.06 -22.70 3.41
C TYR A 58 -5.52 -22.79 1.96
N PHE A 59 -6.70 -23.36 1.76
CA PHE A 59 -7.47 -23.13 0.54
C PHE A 59 -8.20 -21.80 0.62
N PHE A 60 -8.42 -21.16 -0.53
CA PHE A 60 -9.09 -19.88 -0.68
C PHE A 60 -10.24 -19.94 -1.69
N LYS A 61 -11.05 -18.89 -1.77
CA LYS A 61 -12.16 -18.82 -2.76
C LYS A 61 -11.66 -18.93 -4.19
N SER A 62 -10.45 -18.52 -4.48
CA SER A 62 -9.79 -18.70 -5.79
C SER A 62 -9.67 -20.16 -6.20
N ASP A 63 -9.62 -21.10 -5.25
CA ASP A 63 -9.49 -22.52 -5.52
C ASP A 63 -10.81 -23.18 -5.91
N LEU A 64 -11.94 -22.52 -5.63
CA LEU A 64 -13.27 -22.99 -6.02
C LEU A 64 -13.60 -22.73 -7.50
N GLY A 65 -12.98 -21.69 -8.08
CA GLY A 65 -13.30 -21.20 -9.41
C GLY A 65 -12.31 -21.61 -10.48
N THR A 66 -12.82 -21.78 -11.71
CA THR A 66 -11.97 -21.84 -12.91
C THR A 66 -11.52 -20.45 -13.38
N SER A 67 -12.09 -19.40 -12.80
CA SER A 67 -11.72 -18.02 -13.12
C SER A 67 -10.47 -17.64 -12.35
N ARG A 68 -9.33 -17.90 -12.92
CA ARG A 68 -8.10 -17.23 -12.55
C ARG A 68 -8.33 -15.72 -12.75
N ILE A 69 -8.05 -14.93 -11.73
CA ILE A 69 -7.98 -13.48 -11.92
C ILE A 69 -6.74 -13.24 -12.79
N GLU A 70 -6.99 -13.04 -14.09
CA GLU A 70 -5.91 -12.73 -15.01
C GLU A 70 -5.72 -11.21 -15.04
N PRO A 71 -4.49 -10.73 -14.90
CA PRO A 71 -4.17 -9.34 -15.14
C PRO A 71 -4.60 -8.95 -16.56
N ARG A 72 -5.27 -7.83 -16.70
CA ARG A 72 -5.72 -7.31 -17.99
C ARG A 72 -5.65 -5.80 -18.02
N ASN A 73 -5.59 -5.24 -19.20
CA ASN A 73 -5.69 -3.80 -19.38
C ASN A 73 -7.13 -3.34 -19.06
N TYR A 74 -7.25 -2.45 -18.08
CA TYR A 74 -8.51 -1.82 -17.72
C TYR A 74 -8.61 -0.46 -18.40
N THR A 75 -9.81 -0.14 -18.86
CA THR A 75 -10.15 1.19 -19.39
C THR A 75 -11.38 1.69 -18.65
N PHE A 76 -11.23 2.81 -17.96
CA PHE A 76 -12.30 3.46 -17.22
C PHE A 76 -12.57 4.86 -17.78
N SER A 77 -13.77 5.36 -17.59
CA SER A 77 -14.15 6.73 -17.99
C SER A 77 -13.50 7.81 -17.12
N ARG A 78 -13.04 7.44 -15.94
CA ARG A 78 -12.27 8.31 -15.03
C ARG A 78 -10.87 7.76 -14.84
N GLN A 79 -9.91 8.65 -14.66
CA GLN A 79 -8.55 8.26 -14.28
C GLN A 79 -8.57 7.51 -12.96
N TRP A 80 -7.71 6.52 -12.86
CA TRP A 80 -7.57 5.70 -11.67
C TRP A 80 -6.11 5.40 -11.40
N GLY A 81 -5.80 5.15 -10.14
CA GLY A 81 -4.44 4.82 -9.72
C GLY A 81 -4.43 3.78 -8.61
N ILE A 82 -3.24 3.31 -8.30
CA ILE A 82 -3.01 2.38 -7.19
C ILE A 82 -1.82 2.85 -6.37
N PRO A 83 -1.85 2.61 -5.04
CA PRO A 83 -0.67 2.79 -4.21
C PRO A 83 0.36 1.71 -4.50
N VAL A 84 1.64 2.12 -4.51
CA VAL A 84 2.79 1.24 -4.70
C VAL A 84 3.93 1.67 -3.78
N ARG A 85 4.86 0.73 -3.57
CA ARG A 85 6.19 1.01 -3.01
C ARG A 85 7.26 0.69 -4.04
N TYR A 86 8.49 1.14 -3.82
CA TYR A 86 9.58 0.86 -4.76
C TYR A 86 9.73 -0.63 -5.05
N HIS A 87 9.66 -1.48 -4.02
CA HIS A 87 9.91 -2.92 -4.14
C HIS A 87 8.82 -3.69 -4.91
N ASP A 88 7.58 -3.18 -4.95
CA ASP A 88 6.46 -3.86 -5.60
C ASP A 88 6.02 -3.20 -6.92
N PHE A 89 6.52 -1.99 -7.20
CA PHE A 89 6.19 -1.21 -8.38
C PHE A 89 6.30 -2.02 -9.68
N ASN A 90 7.46 -2.66 -9.90
CA ASN A 90 7.70 -3.43 -11.13
C ASN A 90 6.75 -4.63 -11.27
N ALA A 91 6.38 -5.25 -10.16
CA ALA A 91 5.43 -6.36 -10.16
C ALA A 91 4.02 -5.91 -10.59
N TYR A 92 3.58 -4.73 -10.15
CA TYR A 92 2.32 -4.15 -10.59
C TYR A 92 2.40 -3.61 -12.02
N ASN A 93 3.44 -2.84 -12.34
CA ASN A 93 3.62 -2.25 -13.67
C ASN A 93 3.65 -3.29 -14.79
N SER A 94 4.12 -4.51 -14.50
CA SER A 94 4.11 -5.61 -15.46
C SER A 94 2.74 -6.28 -15.68
N LYS A 95 1.76 -6.03 -14.82
CA LYS A 95 0.49 -6.77 -14.78
C LYS A 95 -0.75 -5.92 -15.02
N ILE A 96 -0.69 -4.64 -14.71
CA ILE A 96 -1.82 -3.72 -14.78
C ILE A 96 -1.41 -2.40 -15.44
N ASN A 97 -2.39 -1.62 -15.87
CA ASN A 97 -2.18 -0.35 -16.58
C ASN A 97 -2.97 0.81 -15.92
N PRO A 98 -2.66 1.19 -14.67
CA PRO A 98 -3.30 2.35 -14.06
C PRO A 98 -2.89 3.64 -14.80
N ASP A 99 -3.70 4.70 -14.66
CA ASP A 99 -3.33 6.02 -15.19
C ASP A 99 -2.20 6.64 -14.37
N LEU A 100 -2.20 6.40 -13.05
CA LEU A 100 -1.19 6.90 -12.13
C LEU A 100 -0.79 5.89 -11.06
N TYR A 101 0.43 6.04 -10.54
CA TYR A 101 0.91 5.37 -9.34
C TYR A 101 1.02 6.35 -8.18
N GLU A 102 0.56 5.96 -7.01
CA GLU A 102 0.81 6.66 -5.75
C GLU A 102 1.98 5.99 -5.03
N PHE A 103 3.16 6.62 -5.02
CA PHE A 103 4.29 6.14 -4.23
C PHE A 103 4.03 6.44 -2.76
N HIS A 104 3.56 5.43 -2.04
CA HIS A 104 3.21 5.52 -0.62
C HIS A 104 4.46 5.23 0.22
N LEU A 105 5.22 6.29 0.52
CA LEU A 105 6.52 6.18 1.17
C LEU A 105 6.39 5.85 2.66
N SER A 106 7.30 5.03 3.16
CA SER A 106 7.66 4.98 4.57
C SER A 106 8.94 5.79 4.81
N TYR A 107 9.27 6.07 6.07
CA TYR A 107 10.54 6.75 6.39
C TYR A 107 11.74 5.99 5.82
N SER A 108 11.76 4.66 5.91
CA SER A 108 12.85 3.85 5.36
C SER A 108 12.95 3.90 3.84
N ASP A 109 11.84 4.13 3.13
CA ASP A 109 11.89 4.28 1.66
C ASP A 109 12.62 5.56 1.25
N MET A 110 12.65 6.57 2.11
CA MET A 110 13.35 7.84 1.85
C MET A 110 14.88 7.72 1.84
N GLU A 111 15.42 6.62 2.37
CA GLU A 111 16.87 6.34 2.39
C GLU A 111 17.30 5.41 1.25
N LEU A 112 16.36 4.98 0.40
CA LEU A 112 16.64 4.04 -0.68
C LEU A 112 17.09 4.78 -1.96
N ASP A 113 18.00 4.15 -2.66
CA ASP A 113 18.41 4.56 -4.00
C ASP A 113 17.33 4.11 -5.00
N ILE A 114 16.55 5.06 -5.50
CA ILE A 114 15.41 4.83 -6.40
C ILE A 114 15.86 4.12 -7.70
N SER A 115 17.06 4.39 -8.18
CA SER A 115 17.60 3.81 -9.41
C SER A 115 17.72 2.28 -9.36
N LYS A 116 17.72 1.68 -8.18
CA LYS A 116 17.73 0.22 -8.01
C LYS A 116 16.36 -0.43 -8.29
N TYR A 117 15.31 0.36 -8.27
CA TYR A 117 13.92 -0.10 -8.43
C TYR A 117 13.29 0.38 -9.72
N LEU A 118 13.64 1.60 -10.16
CA LEU A 118 13.11 2.24 -11.35
C LEU A 118 14.26 2.40 -12.36
N ASN A 119 14.13 1.76 -13.50
CA ASN A 119 15.22 1.67 -14.50
C ASN A 119 14.79 2.08 -15.91
N ASP A 120 13.58 2.63 -16.07
CA ASP A 120 13.02 3.03 -17.37
C ASP A 120 12.19 4.32 -17.22
N LYS A 121 11.68 4.83 -18.34
CA LYS A 121 10.69 5.93 -18.38
C LYS A 121 9.30 5.33 -18.51
N TYR A 122 8.43 5.67 -17.58
CA TYR A 122 7.08 5.12 -17.49
C TYR A 122 6.04 6.07 -18.09
N LYS A 123 5.02 5.51 -18.72
CA LYS A 123 3.95 6.27 -19.41
C LYS A 123 2.85 6.75 -18.47
N ASN A 124 2.83 6.25 -17.25
CA ASN A 124 1.86 6.58 -16.21
C ASN A 124 2.18 7.97 -15.63
N GLU A 125 1.23 8.56 -14.96
CA GLU A 125 1.46 9.66 -14.03
C GLU A 125 1.84 9.12 -12.66
N PHE A 126 2.29 9.99 -11.77
CA PHE A 126 2.55 9.63 -10.38
C PHE A 126 2.20 10.75 -9.41
N VAL A 127 1.95 10.35 -8.18
CA VAL A 127 1.87 11.20 -6.99
C VAL A 127 2.71 10.56 -5.89
N VAL A 128 3.11 11.33 -4.90
CA VAL A 128 3.83 10.83 -3.73
C VAL A 128 2.96 11.02 -2.50
N HIS A 129 2.80 9.98 -1.71
CA HIS A 129 2.25 10.06 -0.37
C HIS A 129 3.40 10.04 0.63
N ALA A 130 3.59 11.14 1.34
CA ALA A 130 4.63 11.30 2.34
C ALA A 130 4.46 10.29 3.48
N PRO A 131 5.53 9.89 4.18
CA PRO A 131 5.40 9.05 5.36
C PRO A 131 4.49 9.69 6.42
N GLU A 132 3.66 8.88 7.06
CA GLU A 132 2.91 9.32 8.23
C GLU A 132 3.81 9.48 9.47
N LEU A 133 4.82 8.60 9.57
CA LEU A 133 5.79 8.55 10.64
C LEU A 133 7.21 8.64 10.08
N PHE A 134 8.00 9.51 10.67
CA PHE A 134 9.42 9.69 10.39
C PHE A 134 10.30 9.05 11.47
N GLU A 135 11.58 9.35 11.49
CA GLU A 135 12.54 8.79 12.44
C GLU A 135 12.07 8.94 13.90
N GLY A 136 12.19 7.87 14.68
CA GLY A 136 11.75 7.87 16.07
C GLY A 136 10.24 7.97 16.26
N SER A 137 9.45 7.60 15.24
CA SER A 137 7.98 7.73 15.23
C SER A 137 7.47 9.18 15.32
N MET A 138 8.27 10.12 14.82
CA MET A 138 7.90 11.52 14.76
C MET A 138 6.78 11.72 13.73
N LEU A 139 5.70 12.39 14.12
CA LEU A 139 4.66 12.88 13.21
C LEU A 139 5.12 14.18 12.56
N LEU A 140 4.82 14.37 11.29
CA LEU A 140 5.06 15.65 10.63
C LEU A 140 4.09 16.71 11.18
N ASP A 141 4.62 17.85 11.60
CA ASP A 141 3.81 18.98 12.04
C ASP A 141 4.43 20.32 11.59
N LEU A 142 3.94 20.80 10.46
CA LEU A 142 4.33 22.08 9.87
C LEU A 142 3.56 23.27 10.47
N ALA A 143 2.56 23.00 11.29
CA ALA A 143 1.70 23.99 11.93
C ALA A 143 2.00 24.18 13.42
N THR A 144 2.97 23.45 13.98
CA THR A 144 3.31 23.54 15.41
C THR A 144 3.98 24.87 15.75
N PRO A 145 3.65 25.47 16.92
CA PRO A 145 4.37 26.64 17.44
C PRO A 145 5.75 26.30 18.01
N ASP A 146 6.08 25.03 18.21
CA ASP A 146 7.42 24.58 18.61
C ASP A 146 8.37 24.68 17.41
N ASN A 147 9.21 25.71 17.42
CA ASN A 147 10.14 25.98 16.32
C ASN A 147 11.12 24.83 16.05
N ASN A 148 11.60 24.11 17.10
CA ASN A 148 12.53 23.01 16.89
C ASN A 148 11.84 21.81 16.20
N TYR A 149 10.64 21.50 16.64
CA TYR A 149 9.85 20.44 16.04
C TYR A 149 9.43 20.80 14.61
N ARG A 150 9.02 22.05 14.39
CA ARG A 150 8.63 22.58 13.08
C ARG A 150 9.82 22.53 12.09
N ASN A 151 10.98 23.03 12.47
CA ASN A 151 12.18 22.98 11.63
C ASN A 151 12.52 21.55 11.20
N LYS A 152 12.40 20.58 12.12
CA LYS A 152 12.60 19.16 11.79
C LYS A 152 11.54 18.64 10.82
N SER A 153 10.29 19.08 10.95
CA SER A 153 9.22 18.74 10.02
C SER A 153 9.46 19.33 8.63
N ILE A 154 9.99 20.55 8.56
CA ILE A 154 10.40 21.19 7.29
C ILE A 154 11.52 20.41 6.62
N GLU A 155 12.56 20.01 7.36
CA GLU A 155 13.64 19.16 6.84
C GLU A 155 13.12 17.86 6.23
N TYR A 156 12.20 17.18 6.89
CA TYR A 156 11.61 15.95 6.39
C TYR A 156 10.72 16.18 5.16
N MET A 157 9.92 17.25 5.15
CA MET A 157 9.10 17.58 3.99
C MET A 157 9.97 17.97 2.79
N GLN A 158 11.04 18.72 2.99
CA GLN A 158 12.00 19.03 1.92
C GLN A 158 12.56 17.74 1.31
N LYS A 159 12.93 16.77 2.13
CA LYS A 159 13.41 15.46 1.65
C LYS A 159 12.36 14.72 0.81
N VAL A 160 11.08 14.80 1.18
CA VAL A 160 9.98 14.25 0.36
C VAL A 160 9.86 14.97 -0.98
N ILE A 161 10.03 16.30 -0.98
CA ILE A 161 10.02 17.11 -2.21
C ILE A 161 11.18 16.68 -3.13
N ASP A 162 12.38 16.54 -2.59
CA ASP A 162 13.56 16.14 -3.37
C ASP A 162 13.40 14.75 -3.99
N ILE A 163 12.88 13.78 -3.23
CA ILE A 163 12.52 12.45 -3.73
C ILE A 163 11.46 12.54 -4.84
N THR A 164 10.47 13.41 -4.66
CA THR A 164 9.42 13.63 -5.66
C THR A 164 10.00 14.19 -6.96
N ARG A 165 11.00 15.07 -6.87
CA ARG A 165 11.74 15.60 -8.02
C ARG A 165 12.56 14.52 -8.73
N GLU A 166 13.22 13.64 -7.97
CA GLU A 166 13.95 12.49 -8.51
C GLU A 166 13.01 11.51 -9.22
N LEU A 167 11.88 11.17 -8.61
CA LEU A 167 10.86 10.32 -9.22
C LEU A 167 10.33 10.88 -10.56
N LYS A 168 10.21 12.20 -10.67
CA LYS A 168 9.75 12.87 -11.89
C LYS A 168 10.58 12.51 -13.11
N ASP A 169 11.86 12.22 -12.94
CA ASP A 169 12.73 11.82 -14.06
C ASP A 169 12.30 10.49 -14.67
N TYR A 170 11.64 9.63 -13.93
CA TYR A 170 11.10 8.35 -14.40
C TYR A 170 9.69 8.47 -15.00
N PHE A 171 8.96 9.55 -14.70
CA PHE A 171 7.57 9.76 -15.09
C PHE A 171 7.37 11.06 -15.88
N PRO A 172 7.87 11.13 -17.13
CA PRO A 172 7.91 12.38 -17.90
C PRO A 172 6.53 12.95 -18.23
N LYS A 173 5.45 12.17 -18.11
CA LYS A 173 4.08 12.64 -18.30
C LYS A 173 3.63 13.57 -17.17
N THR A 174 4.11 13.36 -15.95
CA THR A 174 3.76 14.17 -14.79
C THR A 174 4.55 15.47 -14.77
N LYS A 175 3.94 16.56 -15.19
CA LYS A 175 4.62 17.87 -15.23
C LYS A 175 4.73 18.53 -13.87
N LYS A 176 3.68 18.39 -13.05
CA LYS A 176 3.57 18.93 -11.70
C LYS A 176 3.14 17.82 -10.77
N PRO A 177 4.09 17.04 -10.21
CA PRO A 177 3.76 15.99 -9.27
C PRO A 177 3.11 16.59 -8.01
N MET A 178 2.15 15.87 -7.47
CA MET A 178 1.49 16.21 -6.22
C MET A 178 2.11 15.38 -5.08
N ILE A 179 2.16 16.00 -3.89
CA ILE A 179 2.49 15.33 -2.64
C ILE A 179 1.25 15.34 -1.76
N VAL A 180 0.87 14.18 -1.26
CA VAL A 180 -0.17 14.00 -0.24
C VAL A 180 0.54 13.86 1.09
N SER A 181 0.19 14.68 2.06
CA SER A 181 0.81 14.67 3.39
C SER A 181 -0.16 15.17 4.44
N ASN A 182 0.02 14.68 5.67
CA ASN A 182 -0.48 15.36 6.85
C ASN A 182 0.36 16.63 7.07
N ILE A 183 -0.30 17.71 7.46
CA ILE A 183 0.37 19.01 7.68
C ILE A 183 0.63 19.30 9.15
N GLY A 184 0.06 18.49 10.06
CA GLY A 184 0.15 18.69 11.50
C GLY A 184 -1.18 19.10 12.14
N GLY A 185 -1.10 19.83 13.23
CA GLY A 185 -2.29 20.26 13.98
C GLY A 185 -2.89 19.15 14.83
N PHE A 186 -2.05 18.36 15.49
CA PHE A 186 -2.50 17.27 16.37
C PHE A 186 -2.84 17.80 17.76
N SER A 187 -4.01 17.39 18.27
CA SER A 187 -4.43 17.62 19.66
C SER A 187 -4.75 16.29 20.33
N MET A 188 -4.26 16.10 21.54
CA MET A 188 -4.47 14.86 22.32
C MET A 188 -5.70 14.91 23.21
N ASP A 189 -6.02 16.07 23.78
CA ASP A 189 -6.95 16.16 24.92
C ASP A 189 -8.21 16.99 24.61
N SER A 190 -8.16 17.92 23.67
CA SER A 190 -9.29 18.79 23.36
C SER A 190 -9.24 19.25 21.90
N ASN A 191 -10.36 19.72 21.37
CA ASN A 191 -10.37 20.41 20.08
C ASN A 191 -9.66 21.75 20.19
N PHE A 192 -8.98 22.17 19.14
CA PHE A 192 -8.42 23.51 19.03
C PHE A 192 -9.53 24.57 19.05
N SER A 193 -9.27 25.68 19.71
CA SER A 193 -10.06 26.89 19.60
C SER A 193 -9.90 27.52 18.20
N SER A 194 -10.80 28.40 17.81
CA SER A 194 -10.70 29.11 16.52
C SER A 194 -9.38 29.90 16.37
N ASP A 195 -8.91 30.49 17.48
CA ASP A 195 -7.67 31.28 17.48
C ASP A 195 -6.44 30.38 17.29
N GLU A 196 -6.41 29.21 17.94
CA GLU A 196 -5.33 28.20 17.75
C GLU A 196 -5.31 27.66 16.34
N VAL A 197 -6.49 27.42 15.73
CA VAL A 197 -6.59 27.00 14.33
C VAL A 197 -6.05 28.07 13.41
N GLN A 198 -6.41 29.35 13.62
CA GLN A 198 -5.93 30.47 12.81
C GLN A 198 -4.41 30.63 12.94
N GLN A 199 -3.87 30.56 14.15
CA GLN A 199 -2.42 30.57 14.38
C GLN A 199 -1.72 29.40 13.69
N GLY A 200 -2.30 28.22 13.72
CA GLY A 200 -1.78 27.03 13.02
C GLY A 200 -1.69 27.23 11.52
N TYR A 201 -2.69 27.86 10.89
CA TYR A 201 -2.65 28.21 9.46
C TYR A 201 -1.53 29.19 9.14
N GLU A 202 -1.34 30.24 9.94
CA GLU A 202 -0.29 31.24 9.73
C GLU A 202 1.12 30.61 9.85
N ILE A 203 1.31 29.72 10.85
CA ILE A 203 2.57 28.96 11.00
C ILE A 203 2.78 28.04 9.80
N PHE A 204 1.73 27.36 9.34
CA PHE A 204 1.82 26.47 8.19
C PHE A 204 2.18 27.22 6.90
N GLU A 205 1.56 28.38 6.63
CA GLU A 205 1.91 29.23 5.50
C GLU A 205 3.39 29.61 5.53
N ASN A 206 3.90 30.08 6.67
CA ASN A 206 5.32 30.38 6.85
C ASN A 206 6.21 29.16 6.61
N SER A 207 5.78 27.97 7.06
CA SER A 207 6.54 26.74 6.82
C SER A 207 6.59 26.35 5.34
N LEU A 208 5.54 26.65 4.56
CA LEU A 208 5.54 26.44 3.11
C LEU A 208 6.51 27.37 2.39
N GLU A 209 6.68 28.62 2.88
CA GLU A 209 7.63 29.58 2.30
C GLU A 209 9.10 29.18 2.53
N GLU A 210 9.37 28.33 3.52
CA GLU A 210 10.71 27.78 3.80
C GLU A 210 11.05 26.56 2.93
N LEU A 211 10.06 25.94 2.25
CA LEU A 211 10.26 24.82 1.36
C LEU A 211 10.61 25.30 -0.06
N ASP A 212 11.60 24.63 -0.67
CA ASP A 212 12.11 24.96 -2.02
C ASP A 212 11.37 24.15 -3.13
#